data_f9521240123d01b9135d423021797148
#
_entry.id   f9521240123d01b9135d423021797148
#
_cell.length_a   1.000
_cell.length_b   1.000
_cell.length_c   1.000
_cell.angle_alpha   90.00
_cell.angle_beta   90.00
_cell.angle_gamma   90.00
#
_symmetry.space_group_name_H-M   'P 1'
#
loop_
_entity.id
_entity.type
_entity.pdbx_description
1 polymer ?
#
loop_
_entity_poly.entity_id
_entity_poly.type
_entity_poly.pdbx_seq_one_letter_code
_entity_poly.pdbx_strand_id
1 'polypeptide(L)'
;MRLRHIAPVALALAACTGREPRSSSACSDCGTVVIAATGEPSTLLPPLVFETIGRDVGDLIYERLADLAPGGAPVDTAAFRPRLASSWERVDSLTLRFHLRPGARWQDGRPVTAGDVVFSFDAYADSVIDAGARPYIAGRIKAVAEDSATVRLQFAEPSPEQLYDATYHVRILPAHIWGAIPRASWAADTATAHLIGSGPYRFRRWEHGQSLELAADSLASPMPAIRRVIWRFAPDPDAALNLILTHEADLLEQIGTPDRVSRVAGDKAYWVVPYPSAVFGFLSFRLSDANGRPHPVLGDPAVRRALTLAADRPLLARSIFGPGTQVPTGPMSQLLWISAGDSGGTAYDTLAAARLLDSAGWVRQGNTGIRRRGSQPLRFDVLVPATSSTRRNVAVALQEAWRRLGADVNVTVVDGPVFQERLGAGRFDSYVGAYLDEPSARGLVDQWTRSGWGGLNYGRYGNPAFDSLLSRAGRETDRQRSAALYHEAMDTINADAPAIFLYALTNTAAVHRRLRHIVLDPFSWLATLPRWTIAPEARLPRDSLR
;
A
#
# COMPACT_ATOMS: atom_id res chain seq x y z
N MET A 1 58.62 41.61 -75.64
CA MET A 1 58.44 42.46 -74.45
C MET A 1 57.70 41.65 -73.41
N ARG A 2 58.38 41.36 -72.36
CA ARG A 2 58.11 40.71 -71.08
C ARG A 2 56.83 39.89 -70.93
N LEU A 3 56.96 38.49 -71.06
CA LEU A 3 56.05 37.49 -70.58
C LEU A 3 56.05 37.52 -69.04
N ARG A 4 54.88 37.46 -68.43
CA ARG A 4 54.68 37.12 -67.00
C ARG A 4 54.07 35.77 -66.89
N HIS A 5 54.78 34.88 -66.25
CA HIS A 5 54.34 33.48 -65.90
C HIS A 5 53.20 33.56 -64.89
N ILE A 6 52.13 32.78 -65.18
CA ILE A 6 51.08 32.49 -64.25
C ILE A 6 51.29 31.05 -63.82
N ALA A 7 51.57 30.81 -62.48
CA ALA A 7 51.66 29.51 -61.89
C ALA A 7 50.24 28.99 -61.55
N PRO A 8 49.96 27.70 -61.71
CA PRO A 8 48.68 27.15 -61.31
C PRO A 8 48.64 26.87 -59.81
N VAL A 9 47.61 27.39 -59.13
CA VAL A 9 47.28 27.07 -57.76
C VAL A 9 46.58 25.70 -57.77
N ALA A 10 47.21 24.69 -57.15
CA ALA A 10 46.61 23.40 -56.88
C ALA A 10 45.65 23.48 -55.72
N LEU A 11 44.38 23.31 -55.99
CA LEU A 11 43.32 23.23 -54.96
C LEU A 11 43.37 21.84 -54.30
N ALA A 12 43.87 21.74 -53.10
CA ALA A 12 43.81 20.50 -52.28
C ALA A 12 42.40 20.31 -51.78
N LEU A 13 41.66 19.37 -52.31
CA LEU A 13 40.42 18.86 -51.76
C LEU A 13 40.73 18.05 -50.48
N ALA A 14 40.50 18.66 -49.34
CA ALA A 14 40.46 17.93 -48.06
C ALA A 14 39.23 17.02 -48.03
N ALA A 15 39.44 15.72 -48.20
CA ALA A 15 38.43 14.71 -47.97
C ALA A 15 38.11 14.69 -46.47
N CYS A 16 36.94 15.23 -46.11
CA CYS A 16 36.34 14.94 -44.79
C CYS A 16 36.03 13.46 -44.73
N THR A 17 36.93 12.68 -44.17
CA THR A 17 36.61 11.32 -43.72
C THR A 17 35.51 11.43 -42.65
N GLY A 18 34.30 11.09 -43.03
CA GLY A 18 33.20 10.92 -42.10
C GLY A 18 33.62 9.98 -40.96
N ARG A 19 33.67 10.56 -39.76
CA ARG A 19 33.86 9.79 -38.55
C ARG A 19 32.62 8.90 -38.47
N GLU A 20 32.75 7.61 -38.80
CA GLU A 20 31.72 6.61 -38.51
C GLU A 20 31.30 6.80 -37.05
N PRO A 21 29.98 6.83 -36.75
CA PRO A 21 29.55 6.85 -35.38
C PRO A 21 30.16 5.60 -34.74
N ARG A 22 31.05 5.82 -33.74
CA ARG A 22 31.55 4.74 -32.90
C ARG A 22 30.34 3.93 -32.49
N SER A 23 30.29 2.67 -32.93
CA SER A 23 29.38 1.69 -32.36
C SER A 23 29.52 1.79 -30.85
N SER A 24 28.49 2.29 -30.20
CA SER A 24 28.44 2.29 -28.76
C SER A 24 28.70 0.85 -28.33
N SER A 25 29.86 0.58 -27.73
CA SER A 25 30.10 -0.69 -27.09
C SER A 25 28.87 -0.95 -26.22
N ALA A 26 28.14 -2.03 -26.53
CA ALA A 26 26.93 -2.37 -25.82
C ALA A 26 27.28 -2.45 -24.33
N CYS A 27 26.89 -1.44 -23.56
CA CYS A 27 27.13 -1.40 -22.13
C CYS A 27 26.31 -2.55 -21.53
N SER A 28 26.96 -3.66 -21.16
CA SER A 28 26.31 -4.81 -20.54
C SER A 28 25.67 -4.42 -19.20
N ASP A 29 26.15 -3.33 -18.61
CA ASP A 29 25.89 -2.94 -17.23
C ASP A 29 25.22 -1.57 -17.09
N CYS A 30 24.38 -1.18 -18.05
CA CYS A 30 23.68 0.09 -18.01
C CYS A 30 22.18 -0.09 -18.10
N GLY A 31 21.46 0.72 -17.32
CA GLY A 31 20.01 0.79 -17.33
C GLY A 31 19.52 1.76 -16.28
N THR A 32 18.66 2.68 -16.69
CA THR A 32 18.05 3.66 -15.79
C THR A 32 16.54 3.55 -15.89
N VAL A 33 15.87 3.42 -14.76
CA VAL A 33 14.40 3.51 -14.66
C VAL A 33 14.06 4.83 -13.99
N VAL A 34 13.18 5.59 -14.63
CA VAL A 34 12.63 6.84 -14.08
C VAL A 34 11.17 6.61 -13.70
N ILE A 35 10.84 6.89 -12.46
CA ILE A 35 9.51 6.70 -11.88
C ILE A 35 8.92 8.09 -11.62
N ALA A 36 7.76 8.38 -12.18
CA ALA A 36 6.98 9.55 -11.83
C ALA A 36 6.24 9.30 -10.52
N ALA A 37 6.34 10.21 -9.56
CA ALA A 37 5.68 10.10 -8.26
C ALA A 37 5.05 11.42 -7.85
N THR A 38 3.87 11.35 -7.21
CA THR A 38 3.21 12.51 -6.62
C THR A 38 3.64 12.68 -5.16
N GLY A 39 4.58 13.57 -4.92
CA GLY A 39 5.19 13.80 -3.61
C GLY A 39 6.52 13.06 -3.41
N GLU A 40 7.18 13.34 -2.30
CA GLU A 40 8.46 12.77 -1.89
C GLU A 40 8.31 12.06 -0.54
N PRO A 41 9.22 11.13 -0.17
CA PRO A 41 9.22 10.54 1.16
C PRO A 41 9.54 11.58 2.23
N SER A 42 8.97 11.42 3.42
CA SER A 42 9.31 12.26 4.58
C SER A 42 10.68 11.89 5.15
N THR A 43 11.03 10.62 5.09
CA THR A 43 12.31 10.05 5.53
C THR A 43 12.60 8.75 4.78
N LEU A 44 13.85 8.30 4.82
CA LEU A 44 14.26 6.98 4.30
C LEU A 44 14.69 6.03 5.43
N LEU A 45 14.56 6.43 6.69
CA LEU A 45 14.83 5.56 7.83
C LEU A 45 13.62 4.65 8.10
N PRO A 46 13.70 3.33 7.84
CA PRO A 46 12.55 2.44 7.77
C PRO A 46 11.61 2.44 8.98
N PRO A 47 12.06 2.52 10.25
CA PRO A 47 11.13 2.59 11.39
C PRO A 47 10.20 3.81 11.38
N LEU A 48 10.61 4.91 10.73
CA LEU A 48 9.89 6.18 10.71
C LEU A 48 9.12 6.44 9.40
N VAL A 49 9.13 5.48 8.48
CA VAL A 49 8.43 5.60 7.20
C VAL A 49 6.99 5.14 7.34
N PHE A 50 6.05 6.03 7.04
CA PHE A 50 4.60 5.74 7.06
C PHE A 50 3.98 5.74 5.66
N GLU A 51 4.55 6.47 4.71
CA GLU A 51 4.05 6.61 3.34
C GLU A 51 4.62 5.54 2.39
N THR A 52 3.85 5.22 1.34
CA THR A 52 4.19 4.17 0.37
C THR A 52 5.53 4.44 -0.32
N ILE A 53 5.78 5.67 -0.79
CA ILE A 53 7.00 6.01 -1.52
C ILE A 53 8.27 5.79 -0.67
N GLY A 54 8.24 6.13 0.62
CA GLY A 54 9.36 5.89 1.53
C GLY A 54 9.60 4.40 1.76
N ARG A 55 8.53 3.59 1.84
CA ARG A 55 8.63 2.12 1.93
C ARG A 55 9.22 1.52 0.66
N ASP A 56 8.77 1.96 -0.52
CA ASP A 56 9.27 1.47 -1.80
C ASP A 56 10.77 1.73 -1.97
N VAL A 57 11.22 2.93 -1.62
CA VAL A 57 12.65 3.28 -1.62
C VAL A 57 13.42 2.48 -0.57
N GLY A 58 12.88 2.40 0.65
CA GLY A 58 13.49 1.67 1.76
C GLY A 58 13.65 0.17 1.49
N ASP A 59 12.69 -0.47 0.83
CA ASP A 59 12.74 -1.89 0.46
C ASP A 59 13.82 -2.23 -0.60
N LEU A 60 14.32 -1.22 -1.31
CA LEU A 60 15.45 -1.38 -2.22
C LEU A 60 16.81 -1.16 -1.52
N ILE A 61 16.84 -0.37 -0.44
CA ILE A 61 18.06 -0.07 0.32
C ILE A 61 18.30 -1.08 1.44
N TYR A 62 17.24 -1.48 2.17
CA TYR A 62 17.33 -2.34 3.36
C TYR A 62 16.68 -3.69 3.08
N GLU A 63 17.32 -4.76 3.55
CA GLU A 63 16.74 -6.10 3.47
C GLU A 63 15.93 -6.44 4.73
N ARG A 64 14.96 -7.32 4.51
CA ARG A 64 14.29 -8.10 5.55
C ARG A 64 14.99 -9.45 5.72
N LEU A 65 14.62 -10.23 6.72
CA LEU A 65 15.11 -11.61 6.86
C LEU A 65 14.63 -12.49 5.69
N ALA A 66 13.37 -12.38 5.33
CA ALA A 66 12.77 -13.01 4.15
C ALA A 66 11.67 -12.13 3.57
N ASP A 67 11.31 -12.32 2.31
CA ASP A 67 10.21 -11.63 1.64
C ASP A 67 9.06 -12.62 1.37
N LEU A 68 7.83 -12.16 1.57
CA LEU A 68 6.65 -12.85 1.05
C LEU A 68 6.64 -12.69 -0.48
N ALA A 69 6.50 -13.79 -1.21
CA ALA A 69 6.41 -13.74 -2.67
C ALA A 69 5.12 -13.05 -3.12
N PRO A 70 5.11 -12.38 -4.29
CA PRO A 70 3.90 -11.80 -4.85
C PRO A 70 2.74 -12.80 -4.90
N GLY A 71 1.58 -12.39 -4.37
CA GLY A 71 0.39 -13.24 -4.25
C GLY A 71 0.51 -14.38 -3.23
N GLY A 72 1.58 -14.42 -2.43
CA GLY A 72 1.75 -15.40 -1.35
C GLY A 72 0.83 -15.13 -0.17
N ALA A 73 0.40 -16.20 0.50
CA ALA A 73 -0.33 -16.08 1.75
C ALA A 73 0.63 -16.03 2.95
N PRO A 74 0.42 -15.14 3.94
CA PRO A 74 1.31 -14.99 5.10
C PRO A 74 1.33 -16.23 6.01
N VAL A 75 0.34 -17.09 5.91
CA VAL A 75 0.25 -18.38 6.64
C VAL A 75 0.98 -19.51 5.93
N ASP A 76 1.41 -19.33 4.68
CA ASP A 76 2.09 -20.34 3.88
C ASP A 76 3.62 -20.10 3.92
N THR A 77 4.33 -20.92 4.70
CA THR A 77 5.78 -20.81 4.82
C THR A 77 6.52 -21.03 3.49
N ALA A 78 5.95 -21.78 2.54
CA ALA A 78 6.51 -22.00 1.21
C ALA A 78 6.39 -20.74 0.31
N ALA A 79 5.55 -19.78 0.67
CA ALA A 79 5.42 -18.51 -0.04
C ALA A 79 6.58 -17.54 0.27
N PHE A 80 7.38 -17.80 1.29
CA PHE A 80 8.49 -16.92 1.64
C PHE A 80 9.75 -17.24 0.84
N ARG A 81 10.50 -16.21 0.53
CA ARG A 81 11.76 -16.26 -0.22
C ARG A 81 12.90 -15.76 0.64
N PRO A 82 14.04 -16.46 0.70
CA PRO A 82 15.23 -16.01 1.37
C PRO A 82 15.70 -14.63 0.93
N ARG A 83 16.14 -13.81 1.90
CA ARG A 83 16.75 -12.50 1.67
C ARG A 83 18.03 -12.42 2.50
N LEU A 84 18.02 -11.68 3.61
CA LEU A 84 19.16 -11.62 4.51
C LEU A 84 19.36 -12.96 5.23
N ALA A 85 18.28 -13.67 5.58
CA ALA A 85 18.36 -15.06 5.99
C ALA A 85 18.39 -15.98 4.77
N SER A 86 19.30 -16.95 4.76
CA SER A 86 19.39 -18.03 3.76
C SER A 86 18.38 -19.15 4.04
N SER A 87 18.05 -19.35 5.31
CA SER A 87 17.10 -20.38 5.77
C SER A 87 16.54 -20.02 7.14
N TRP A 88 15.45 -20.70 7.50
CA TRP A 88 14.85 -20.63 8.83
C TRP A 88 14.22 -21.96 9.18
N GLU A 89 14.05 -22.20 10.48
CA GLU A 89 13.40 -23.38 11.00
C GLU A 89 12.50 -23.01 12.20
N ARG A 90 11.45 -23.79 12.38
CA ARG A 90 10.60 -23.73 13.58
C ARG A 90 11.17 -24.65 14.65
N VAL A 91 11.67 -24.06 15.74
CA VAL A 91 12.22 -24.81 16.87
C VAL A 91 11.10 -25.40 17.73
N ASP A 92 10.09 -24.55 18.00
CA ASP A 92 8.87 -24.92 18.73
C ASP A 92 7.71 -23.99 18.32
N SER A 93 6.56 -24.07 19.00
CA SER A 93 5.36 -23.27 18.69
C SER A 93 5.55 -21.76 18.85
N LEU A 94 6.57 -21.32 19.60
CA LEU A 94 6.86 -19.91 19.90
C LEU A 94 8.22 -19.44 19.41
N THR A 95 8.98 -20.28 18.69
CA THR A 95 10.37 -19.97 18.36
C THR A 95 10.67 -20.28 16.90
N LEU A 96 11.11 -19.26 16.18
CA LEU A 96 11.74 -19.37 14.86
C LEU A 96 13.23 -19.07 14.97
N ARG A 97 14.07 -19.88 14.31
CA ARG A 97 15.52 -19.66 14.17
C ARG A 97 15.83 -19.31 12.73
N PHE A 98 16.60 -18.26 12.52
CA PHE A 98 17.03 -17.78 11.20
C PHE A 98 18.54 -17.89 11.07
N HIS A 99 19.01 -18.38 9.93
CA HIS A 99 20.43 -18.43 9.56
C HIS A 99 20.70 -17.36 8.53
N LEU A 100 21.55 -16.40 8.85
CA LEU A 100 21.93 -15.32 7.94
C LEU A 100 22.72 -15.87 6.75
N ARG A 101 22.58 -15.22 5.61
CA ARG A 101 23.27 -15.56 4.37
C ARG A 101 24.80 -15.42 4.57
N PRO A 102 25.59 -16.46 4.26
CA PRO A 102 27.04 -16.37 4.32
C PRO A 102 27.57 -15.20 3.47
N GLY A 103 28.47 -14.41 4.05
CA GLY A 103 29.06 -13.26 3.36
C GLY A 103 28.14 -12.05 3.19
N ALA A 104 26.97 -12.00 3.87
CA ALA A 104 26.11 -10.82 3.89
C ALA A 104 26.88 -9.59 4.39
N ARG A 105 26.78 -8.48 3.66
CA ARG A 105 27.52 -7.24 3.95
C ARG A 105 26.61 -6.03 3.85
N TRP A 106 26.90 -5.05 4.66
CA TRP A 106 26.43 -3.69 4.50
C TRP A 106 27.10 -3.03 3.29
N GLN A 107 26.48 -2.02 2.74
CA GLN A 107 26.99 -1.26 1.58
C GLN A 107 28.33 -0.54 1.85
N ASP A 108 28.73 -0.40 3.11
CA ASP A 108 30.06 0.08 3.53
C ASP A 108 31.11 -1.06 3.63
N GLY A 109 30.71 -2.30 3.31
CA GLY A 109 31.58 -3.50 3.30
C GLY A 109 31.66 -4.25 4.63
N ARG A 110 31.12 -3.74 5.73
CA ARG A 110 31.08 -4.45 7.02
C ARG A 110 30.15 -5.67 6.95
N PRO A 111 30.44 -6.74 7.70
CA PRO A 111 29.55 -7.90 7.74
C PRO A 111 28.24 -7.56 8.43
N VAL A 112 27.14 -8.13 7.91
CA VAL A 112 25.85 -8.15 8.61
C VAL A 112 25.87 -9.29 9.61
N THR A 113 25.41 -9.03 10.84
CA THR A 113 25.44 -10.00 11.94
C THR A 113 24.08 -10.19 12.59
N ALA A 114 23.94 -11.27 13.36
CA ALA A 114 22.76 -11.48 14.21
C ALA A 114 22.55 -10.35 15.23
N GLY A 115 23.63 -9.67 15.63
CA GLY A 115 23.56 -8.48 16.48
C GLY A 115 22.81 -7.31 15.82
N ASP A 116 22.95 -7.13 14.50
CA ASP A 116 22.19 -6.11 13.75
C ASP A 116 20.69 -6.46 13.72
N VAL A 117 20.34 -7.74 13.64
CA VAL A 117 18.95 -8.19 13.71
C VAL A 117 18.36 -7.90 15.09
N VAL A 118 19.06 -8.27 16.18
CA VAL A 118 18.63 -7.97 17.55
C VAL A 118 18.45 -6.46 17.73
N PHE A 119 19.43 -5.66 17.33
CA PHE A 119 19.37 -4.21 17.39
C PHE A 119 18.14 -3.65 16.65
N SER A 120 17.82 -4.20 15.48
CA SER A 120 16.68 -3.75 14.68
C SER A 120 15.35 -4.03 15.37
N PHE A 121 15.14 -5.25 15.88
CA PHE A 121 13.93 -5.59 16.62
C PHE A 121 13.75 -4.71 17.86
N ASP A 122 14.84 -4.46 18.60
CA ASP A 122 14.84 -3.56 19.77
C ASP A 122 14.48 -2.12 19.36
N ALA A 123 15.00 -1.64 18.22
CA ALA A 123 14.69 -0.32 17.70
C ALA A 123 13.23 -0.17 17.30
N TYR A 124 12.66 -1.17 16.62
CA TYR A 124 11.24 -1.16 16.24
C TYR A 124 10.30 -1.31 17.46
N ALA A 125 10.74 -1.92 18.55
CA ALA A 125 9.98 -2.04 19.78
C ALA A 125 10.03 -0.79 20.67
N ASP A 126 10.99 0.12 20.43
CA ASP A 126 11.27 1.27 21.27
C ASP A 126 10.17 2.34 21.20
N SER A 127 9.69 2.80 22.35
CA SER A 127 8.66 3.83 22.44
C SER A 127 9.17 5.24 22.12
N VAL A 128 10.50 5.47 22.16
CA VAL A 128 11.09 6.77 21.82
C VAL A 128 11.13 6.97 20.32
N ILE A 129 11.37 5.90 19.55
CA ILE A 129 11.33 5.94 18.08
C ILE A 129 9.88 5.97 17.59
N ASP A 130 8.98 5.31 18.32
CA ASP A 130 7.55 5.16 17.99
C ASP A 130 7.31 4.70 16.54
N ALA A 131 8.05 3.64 16.16
CA ALA A 131 7.95 3.05 14.83
C ALA A 131 6.52 2.61 14.52
N GLY A 132 6.05 2.83 13.26
CA GLY A 132 4.72 2.40 12.84
C GLY A 132 4.46 0.89 13.02
N ALA A 133 5.51 0.07 12.96
CA ALA A 133 5.43 -1.36 13.19
C ALA A 133 5.52 -1.77 14.69
N ARG A 134 5.73 -0.82 15.61
CA ARG A 134 5.86 -1.09 17.04
C ARG A 134 4.74 -1.96 17.63
N PRO A 135 3.46 -1.79 17.30
CA PRO A 135 2.38 -2.63 17.82
C PRO A 135 2.52 -4.13 17.47
N TYR A 136 3.22 -4.45 16.39
CA TYR A 136 3.46 -5.83 15.96
C TYR A 136 4.70 -6.45 16.61
N ILE A 137 5.61 -5.64 17.18
CA ILE A 137 6.91 -6.08 17.70
C ILE A 137 6.99 -5.97 19.21
N ALA A 138 6.64 -4.81 19.78
CA ALA A 138 6.80 -4.53 21.21
C ALA A 138 5.97 -5.48 22.08
N GLY A 139 6.65 -6.24 22.96
CA GLY A 139 6.03 -7.25 23.82
C GLY A 139 5.55 -8.51 23.11
N ARG A 140 5.72 -8.60 21.78
CA ARG A 140 5.26 -9.73 20.97
C ARG A 140 6.39 -10.59 20.42
N ILE A 141 7.51 -9.97 20.02
CA ILE A 141 8.66 -10.66 19.42
C ILE A 141 9.93 -10.19 20.12
N LYS A 142 10.74 -11.15 20.57
CA LYS A 142 12.07 -10.90 21.14
C LYS A 142 13.12 -11.58 20.27
N ALA A 143 14.09 -10.80 19.77
CA ALA A 143 15.23 -11.31 19.05
C ALA A 143 16.40 -11.63 19.99
N VAL A 144 17.09 -12.74 19.77
CA VAL A 144 18.25 -13.19 20.55
C VAL A 144 19.29 -13.75 19.58
N ALA A 145 20.50 -13.21 19.55
CA ALA A 145 21.61 -13.78 18.81
C ALA A 145 22.11 -15.06 19.50
N GLU A 146 22.21 -16.17 18.78
CA GLU A 146 22.81 -17.41 19.25
C GLU A 146 24.32 -17.44 18.94
N ASP A 147 24.68 -16.88 17.78
CA ASP A 147 26.05 -16.62 17.35
C ASP A 147 26.06 -15.41 16.37
N SER A 148 27.15 -15.18 15.65
CA SER A 148 27.27 -14.04 14.72
C SER A 148 26.36 -14.13 13.48
N ALA A 149 25.87 -15.32 13.13
CA ALA A 149 25.09 -15.58 11.92
C ALA A 149 23.73 -16.24 12.20
N THR A 150 23.42 -16.55 13.47
CA THR A 150 22.18 -17.23 13.86
C THR A 150 21.40 -16.37 14.84
N VAL A 151 20.15 -16.09 14.52
CA VAL A 151 19.23 -15.34 15.40
C VAL A 151 17.99 -16.16 15.66
N ARG A 152 17.55 -16.15 16.91
CA ARG A 152 16.30 -16.74 17.38
C ARG A 152 15.29 -15.66 17.68
N LEU A 153 14.09 -15.79 17.09
CA LEU A 153 12.95 -14.94 17.38
C LEU A 153 11.95 -15.70 18.24
N GLN A 154 11.66 -15.15 19.43
CA GLN A 154 10.72 -15.69 20.40
C GLN A 154 9.43 -14.89 20.36
N PHE A 155 8.30 -15.57 20.19
CA PHE A 155 6.96 -14.98 20.11
C PHE A 155 6.23 -15.13 21.44
N ALA A 156 5.45 -14.13 21.82
CA ALA A 156 4.62 -14.17 23.02
C ALA A 156 3.46 -15.15 22.90
N GLU A 157 2.94 -15.35 21.68
CA GLU A 157 1.79 -16.21 21.40
C GLU A 157 2.02 -17.03 20.13
N PRO A 158 1.46 -18.25 20.04
CA PRO A 158 1.46 -19.01 18.79
C PRO A 158 0.56 -18.34 17.76
N SER A 159 0.99 -18.32 16.49
CA SER A 159 0.23 -17.80 15.37
C SER A 159 0.64 -18.50 14.09
N PRO A 160 -0.27 -18.73 13.13
CA PRO A 160 0.08 -19.22 11.80
C PRO A 160 0.91 -18.20 11.00
N GLU A 161 0.85 -16.92 11.36
CA GLU A 161 1.55 -15.81 10.68
C GLU A 161 2.89 -15.44 11.32
N GLN A 162 3.47 -16.26 12.22
CA GLN A 162 4.73 -15.91 12.91
C GLN A 162 5.88 -15.61 11.94
N LEU A 163 5.97 -16.32 10.81
CA LEU A 163 7.01 -16.05 9.81
C LEU A 163 6.79 -14.70 9.13
N TYR A 164 5.54 -14.35 8.86
CA TYR A 164 5.17 -13.03 8.35
C TYR A 164 5.55 -11.93 9.35
N ASP A 165 5.17 -12.10 10.61
CA ASP A 165 5.48 -11.13 11.68
C ASP A 165 6.99 -10.93 11.87
N ALA A 166 7.76 -12.02 11.73
CA ALA A 166 9.21 -12.00 11.84
C ALA A 166 9.90 -11.24 10.70
N THR A 167 9.24 -11.11 9.54
CA THR A 167 9.93 -10.71 8.31
C THR A 167 9.34 -9.45 7.66
N TYR A 168 8.02 -9.26 7.69
CA TYR A 168 7.37 -8.22 6.91
C TYR A 168 7.61 -6.80 7.43
N HIS A 169 7.53 -6.62 8.75
CA HIS A 169 7.54 -5.28 9.35
C HIS A 169 8.94 -4.72 9.61
N VAL A 170 9.95 -5.58 9.76
CA VAL A 170 11.30 -5.18 10.20
C VAL A 170 12.29 -5.22 9.04
N ARG A 171 12.80 -4.05 8.66
CA ARG A 171 13.98 -3.90 7.80
C ARG A 171 15.18 -3.85 8.72
N ILE A 172 16.21 -4.64 8.40
CA ILE A 172 17.40 -4.75 9.25
C ILE A 172 18.28 -3.52 9.09
N LEU A 173 18.68 -2.94 10.20
CA LEU A 173 19.43 -1.69 10.31
C LEU A 173 20.89 -1.96 10.73
N PRO A 174 21.87 -1.18 10.24
CA PRO A 174 23.27 -1.28 10.66
C PRO A 174 23.45 -0.74 12.09
N ALA A 175 23.62 -1.65 13.05
CA ALA A 175 23.81 -1.32 14.46
C ALA A 175 25.05 -0.43 14.70
N HIS A 176 26.11 -0.60 13.88
CA HIS A 176 27.33 0.20 13.96
C HIS A 176 27.15 1.67 13.56
N ILE A 177 26.05 2.02 12.88
CA ILE A 177 25.68 3.40 12.55
C ILE A 177 24.64 3.89 13.56
N TRP A 178 23.48 3.26 13.54
CA TRP A 178 22.31 3.74 14.31
C TRP A 178 22.44 3.52 15.81
N GLY A 179 23.27 2.57 16.24
CA GLY A 179 23.58 2.36 17.66
C GLY A 179 24.42 3.48 18.29
N ALA A 180 25.14 4.27 17.49
CA ALA A 180 25.90 5.42 17.97
C ALA A 180 25.04 6.70 18.08
N ILE A 181 23.85 6.73 17.49
CA ILE A 181 22.96 7.89 17.45
C ILE A 181 21.89 7.74 18.54
N PRO A 182 21.69 8.71 19.43
CA PRO A 182 20.62 8.67 20.42
C PRO A 182 19.24 8.49 19.75
N ARG A 183 18.43 7.56 20.22
CA ARG A 183 17.15 7.20 19.59
C ARG A 183 16.19 8.39 19.44
N ALA A 184 16.18 9.31 20.41
CA ALA A 184 15.39 10.53 20.35
C ALA A 184 15.81 11.49 19.21
N SER A 185 17.00 11.31 18.64
CA SER A 185 17.49 12.13 17.52
C SER A 185 17.23 11.52 16.14
N TRP A 186 16.74 10.28 16.06
CA TRP A 186 16.56 9.58 14.78
C TRP A 186 15.59 10.30 13.83
N ALA A 187 14.50 10.85 14.37
CA ALA A 187 13.51 11.58 13.56
C ALA A 187 14.04 12.90 12.96
N ALA A 188 15.07 13.47 13.60
CA ALA A 188 15.72 14.70 13.14
C ALA A 188 17.00 14.44 12.33
N ASP A 189 17.41 13.17 12.17
CA ASP A 189 18.62 12.83 11.43
C ASP A 189 18.39 12.96 9.92
N THR A 190 19.15 13.84 9.30
CA THR A 190 19.12 14.11 7.86
C THR A 190 20.42 13.70 7.16
N ALA A 191 21.34 13.04 7.88
CA ALA A 191 22.64 12.67 7.35
C ALA A 191 22.52 11.50 6.36
N THR A 192 22.65 11.81 5.08
CA THR A 192 22.57 10.80 4.01
C THR A 192 23.67 9.72 4.10
N ALA A 193 24.79 10.02 4.80
CA ALA A 193 25.83 9.04 5.10
C ALA A 193 25.34 7.90 6.01
N HIS A 194 24.25 8.08 6.74
CA HIS A 194 23.65 7.05 7.59
C HIS A 194 22.69 6.11 6.82
N LEU A 195 22.35 6.45 5.56
CA LEU A 195 21.49 5.65 4.70
C LEU A 195 22.26 4.47 4.07
N ILE A 196 22.83 3.62 4.92
CA ILE A 196 23.56 2.41 4.55
C ILE A 196 22.66 1.21 4.80
N GLY A 197 22.37 0.45 3.75
CA GLY A 197 21.59 -0.78 3.83
C GLY A 197 22.41 -2.02 3.44
N SER A 198 21.71 -3.15 3.32
CA SER A 198 22.23 -4.42 2.79
C SER A 198 21.55 -4.81 1.47
N GLY A 199 20.61 -3.99 1.02
CA GLY A 199 19.78 -4.24 -0.15
C GLY A 199 20.49 -4.04 -1.49
N PRO A 200 19.79 -4.38 -2.60
CA PRO A 200 20.38 -4.37 -3.94
C PRO A 200 20.68 -2.97 -4.49
N TYR A 201 20.15 -1.93 -3.87
CA TYR A 201 20.40 -0.55 -4.27
C TYR A 201 20.89 0.26 -3.07
N ARG A 202 21.81 1.22 -3.36
CA ARG A 202 22.31 2.20 -2.39
C ARG A 202 21.77 3.58 -2.68
N PHE A 203 21.59 4.37 -1.64
CA PHE A 203 21.30 5.79 -1.75
C PHE A 203 22.43 6.51 -2.52
N ARG A 204 22.04 7.41 -3.43
CA ARG A 204 22.98 8.22 -4.18
C ARG A 204 22.75 9.73 -3.99
N ARG A 205 21.51 10.18 -4.19
CA ARG A 205 21.18 11.61 -4.17
C ARG A 205 19.71 11.83 -3.84
N TRP A 206 19.41 12.88 -3.14
CA TRP A 206 18.07 13.38 -2.93
C TRP A 206 18.05 14.90 -3.11
N GLU A 207 17.33 15.38 -4.11
CA GLU A 207 17.03 16.77 -4.36
C GLU A 207 15.58 17.01 -3.97
N HIS A 208 15.37 17.58 -2.79
CA HIS A 208 14.04 17.79 -2.22
C HIS A 208 13.12 18.53 -3.19
N GLY A 209 11.88 18.04 -3.32
CA GLY A 209 10.87 18.53 -4.25
C GLY A 209 11.14 18.23 -5.73
N GLN A 210 12.27 17.58 -6.08
CA GLN A 210 12.64 17.31 -7.47
C GLN A 210 12.85 15.85 -7.77
N SER A 211 13.81 15.20 -7.11
CA SER A 211 14.16 13.80 -7.40
C SER A 211 14.89 13.09 -6.27
N LEU A 212 14.78 11.77 -6.29
CA LEU A 212 15.57 10.86 -5.47
C LEU A 212 16.21 9.81 -6.38
N GLU A 213 17.49 9.51 -6.17
CA GLU A 213 18.25 8.57 -6.98
C GLU A 213 18.87 7.47 -6.13
N LEU A 214 18.67 6.23 -6.56
CA LEU A 214 19.39 5.05 -6.09
C LEU A 214 20.29 4.49 -7.20
N ALA A 215 21.43 3.93 -6.81
CA ALA A 215 22.33 3.19 -7.69
C ALA A 215 22.40 1.72 -7.25
N ALA A 216 22.53 0.79 -8.21
CA ALA A 216 22.74 -0.61 -7.90
C ALA A 216 24.01 -0.77 -7.03
N ASP A 217 23.92 -1.56 -5.98
CA ASP A 217 25.08 -1.82 -5.13
C ASP A 217 26.03 -2.82 -5.80
N SER A 218 27.31 -2.49 -5.82
CA SER A 218 28.37 -3.35 -6.38
C SER A 218 28.57 -4.66 -5.60
N LEU A 219 28.13 -4.70 -4.34
CA LEU A 219 28.19 -5.89 -3.49
C LEU A 219 26.94 -6.76 -3.60
N ALA A 220 25.89 -6.31 -4.31
CA ALA A 220 24.67 -7.08 -4.48
C ALA A 220 24.90 -8.34 -5.33
N SER A 221 24.33 -9.47 -4.90
CA SER A 221 24.38 -10.74 -5.62
C SER A 221 22.99 -11.41 -5.63
N PRO A 222 22.37 -11.57 -6.81
CA PRO A 222 22.82 -11.07 -8.12
C PRO A 222 22.75 -9.53 -8.20
N MET A 223 23.66 -8.93 -8.98
CA MET A 223 23.64 -7.50 -9.22
C MET A 223 22.45 -7.14 -10.15
N PRO A 224 21.62 -6.11 -9.80
CA PRO A 224 20.50 -5.68 -10.63
C PRO A 224 20.94 -5.25 -12.03
N ALA A 225 20.17 -5.61 -13.05
CA ALA A 225 20.41 -5.14 -14.43
C ALA A 225 20.04 -3.65 -14.61
N ILE A 226 19.08 -3.15 -13.85
CA ILE A 226 18.80 -1.72 -13.73
C ILE A 226 19.83 -1.11 -12.79
N ARG A 227 20.69 -0.23 -13.31
CA ARG A 227 21.79 0.35 -12.53
C ARG A 227 21.40 1.60 -11.76
N ARG A 228 20.36 2.30 -12.20
CA ARG A 228 19.87 3.52 -11.58
C ARG A 228 18.36 3.50 -11.52
N VAL A 229 17.84 3.92 -10.38
CA VAL A 229 16.41 4.15 -10.17
C VAL A 229 16.23 5.59 -9.73
N ILE A 230 15.42 6.34 -10.45
CA ILE A 230 15.21 7.77 -10.21
C ILE A 230 13.73 8.01 -10.02
N TRP A 231 13.33 8.50 -8.86
CA TRP A 231 12.00 9.10 -8.67
C TRP A 231 12.04 10.56 -9.09
N ARG A 232 11.14 10.95 -9.99
CA ARG A 232 10.85 12.33 -10.35
C ARG A 232 9.59 12.76 -9.62
N PHE A 233 9.72 13.73 -8.71
CA PHE A 233 8.60 14.23 -7.94
C PHE A 233 7.80 15.24 -8.73
N ALA A 234 6.49 15.06 -8.77
CA ALA A 234 5.54 15.94 -9.41
C ALA A 234 4.59 16.51 -8.36
N PRO A 235 4.20 17.79 -8.45
CA PRO A 235 3.36 18.43 -7.44
C PRO A 235 1.92 17.88 -7.41
N ASP A 236 1.48 17.27 -8.50
CA ASP A 236 0.13 16.74 -8.63
C ASP A 236 0.07 15.60 -9.67
N PRO A 237 -1.05 14.86 -9.74
CA PRO A 237 -1.20 13.74 -10.67
C PRO A 237 -1.16 14.13 -12.16
N ASP A 238 -1.51 15.34 -12.55
CA ASP A 238 -1.44 15.78 -13.95
C ASP A 238 0.00 16.07 -14.36
N ALA A 239 0.79 16.67 -13.48
CA ALA A 239 2.21 16.86 -13.66
C ALA A 239 2.94 15.50 -13.74
N ALA A 240 2.59 14.52 -12.88
CA ALA A 240 3.14 13.16 -12.95
C ALA A 240 2.77 12.46 -14.28
N LEU A 241 1.53 12.61 -14.73
CA LEU A 241 1.09 12.10 -16.04
C LEU A 241 1.87 12.75 -17.20
N ASN A 242 2.15 14.04 -17.12
CA ASN A 242 2.93 14.74 -18.15
C ASN A 242 4.34 14.16 -18.29
N LEU A 243 5.00 13.76 -17.21
CA LEU A 243 6.31 13.06 -17.28
C LEU A 243 6.22 11.75 -18.11
N ILE A 244 5.09 11.06 -18.09
CA ILE A 244 4.83 9.89 -18.94
C ILE A 244 4.62 10.33 -20.38
N LEU A 245 3.73 11.28 -20.64
CA LEU A 245 3.35 11.69 -21.99
C LEU A 245 4.49 12.42 -22.74
N THR A 246 5.47 12.99 -22.02
CA THR A 246 6.70 13.56 -22.60
C THR A 246 7.86 12.57 -22.65
N HIS A 247 7.65 11.31 -22.25
CA HIS A 247 8.64 10.22 -22.19
C HIS A 247 9.84 10.52 -21.24
N GLU A 248 9.65 11.41 -20.29
CA GLU A 248 10.64 11.70 -19.26
C GLU A 248 10.68 10.64 -18.15
N ALA A 249 9.57 9.95 -17.91
CA ALA A 249 9.48 8.83 -16.96
C ALA A 249 9.11 7.53 -17.66
N ASP A 250 9.52 6.40 -17.07
CA ASP A 250 9.23 5.05 -17.56
C ASP A 250 8.02 4.43 -16.88
N LEU A 251 7.72 4.92 -15.68
CA LEU A 251 6.71 4.34 -14.80
C LEU A 251 5.90 5.43 -14.10
N LEU A 252 4.60 5.18 -14.00
CA LEU A 252 3.69 5.86 -13.07
C LEU A 252 2.79 4.78 -12.45
N GLU A 253 2.84 4.64 -11.12
CA GLU A 253 2.11 3.60 -10.38
C GLU A 253 0.61 3.69 -10.57
N GLN A 254 0.06 4.89 -10.46
CA GLN A 254 -1.38 5.12 -10.54
C GLN A 254 -1.69 6.25 -11.51
N ILE A 255 -2.20 5.89 -12.67
CA ILE A 255 -2.65 6.88 -13.68
C ILE A 255 -3.89 7.63 -13.15
N GLY A 256 -4.78 6.92 -12.45
CA GLY A 256 -5.98 7.47 -11.81
C GLY A 256 -7.23 7.39 -12.68
N THR A 257 -7.75 8.53 -13.16
CA THR A 257 -9.06 8.60 -13.81
C THR A 257 -9.11 7.96 -15.22
N PRO A 258 -10.28 7.50 -15.69
CA PRO A 258 -10.44 6.92 -17.02
C PRO A 258 -9.94 7.81 -18.18
N ASP A 259 -10.09 9.14 -18.06
CA ASP A 259 -9.58 10.09 -19.05
C ASP A 259 -8.05 10.04 -19.14
N ARG A 260 -7.35 10.07 -18.01
CA ARG A 260 -5.89 9.94 -17.95
C ARG A 260 -5.41 8.59 -18.51
N VAL A 261 -6.12 7.51 -18.16
CA VAL A 261 -5.86 6.16 -18.68
C VAL A 261 -5.97 6.15 -20.21
N SER A 262 -7.00 6.78 -20.76
CA SER A 262 -7.20 6.87 -22.23
C SER A 262 -6.07 7.64 -22.91
N ARG A 263 -5.55 8.70 -22.31
CA ARG A 263 -4.40 9.47 -22.83
C ARG A 263 -3.14 8.61 -22.90
N VAL A 264 -2.83 7.84 -21.86
CA VAL A 264 -1.66 6.92 -21.85
C VAL A 264 -1.88 5.78 -22.84
N ALA A 265 -3.10 5.21 -22.95
CA ALA A 265 -3.42 4.13 -23.87
C ALA A 265 -3.25 4.54 -25.35
N GLY A 266 -3.37 5.83 -25.66
CA GLY A 266 -3.09 6.39 -26.99
C GLY A 266 -1.60 6.42 -27.35
N ASP A 267 -0.70 6.32 -26.38
CA ASP A 267 0.74 6.32 -26.61
C ASP A 267 1.30 4.89 -26.74
N LYS A 268 1.81 4.60 -27.94
CA LYS A 268 2.37 3.27 -28.27
C LYS A 268 3.63 2.91 -27.47
N ALA A 269 4.28 3.87 -26.80
CA ALA A 269 5.48 3.61 -26.00
C ALA A 269 5.15 2.96 -24.65
N TYR A 270 3.90 3.02 -24.21
CA TYR A 270 3.51 2.50 -22.90
C TYR A 270 2.51 1.34 -22.99
N TRP A 271 2.56 0.51 -21.97
CA TRP A 271 1.47 -0.35 -21.56
C TRP A 271 0.67 0.33 -20.48
N VAL A 272 -0.65 0.19 -20.56
CA VAL A 272 -1.57 0.45 -19.46
C VAL A 272 -1.80 -0.88 -18.76
N VAL A 273 -1.28 -1.01 -17.54
CA VAL A 273 -1.26 -2.27 -16.79
C VAL A 273 -2.22 -2.18 -15.61
N PRO A 274 -3.41 -2.79 -15.70
CA PRO A 274 -4.28 -2.91 -14.52
C PRO A 274 -3.70 -3.93 -13.56
N TYR A 275 -3.73 -3.63 -12.27
CA TYR A 275 -3.38 -4.55 -11.19
C TYR A 275 -4.26 -4.28 -9.97
N PRO A 276 -4.61 -5.33 -9.18
CA PRO A 276 -5.46 -5.15 -8.02
C PRO A 276 -4.77 -4.30 -6.96
N SER A 277 -5.54 -3.47 -6.27
CA SER A 277 -5.07 -2.66 -5.14
C SER A 277 -5.46 -3.32 -3.83
N ALA A 278 -4.62 -3.18 -2.82
CA ALA A 278 -4.95 -3.58 -1.45
C ALA A 278 -5.90 -2.59 -0.75
N VAL A 279 -6.34 -1.54 -1.44
CA VAL A 279 -7.31 -0.58 -0.91
C VAL A 279 -8.72 -1.06 -1.11
N PHE A 280 -9.49 -1.12 -0.04
CA PHE A 280 -10.94 -1.24 -0.09
C PHE A 280 -11.61 -0.02 0.56
N GLY A 281 -12.77 0.37 0.01
CA GLY A 281 -13.53 1.52 0.48
C GLY A 281 -14.89 1.15 1.03
N PHE A 282 -15.33 1.92 1.99
CA PHE A 282 -16.57 1.68 2.72
C PHE A 282 -17.24 2.98 3.17
N LEU A 283 -18.51 2.89 3.52
CA LEU A 283 -19.19 3.88 4.35
C LEU A 283 -19.44 3.26 5.71
N SER A 284 -18.85 3.81 6.76
CA SER A 284 -19.03 3.35 8.14
C SER A 284 -20.09 4.17 8.85
N PHE A 285 -20.90 3.50 9.65
CA PHE A 285 -21.90 4.08 10.52
C PHE A 285 -21.35 4.24 11.94
N ARG A 286 -21.70 5.33 12.62
CA ARG A 286 -21.47 5.44 14.05
C ARG A 286 -22.62 4.76 14.80
N LEU A 287 -22.30 3.68 15.53
CA LEU A 287 -23.31 2.87 16.20
C LEU A 287 -23.68 3.40 17.57
N SER A 288 -22.70 4.00 18.27
CA SER A 288 -22.89 4.52 19.63
C SER A 288 -21.96 5.69 19.94
N ASP A 289 -22.28 6.45 20.99
CA ASP A 289 -21.39 7.48 21.54
C ASP A 289 -20.29 6.85 22.45
N ALA A 290 -19.44 7.71 23.05
CA ALA A 290 -18.36 7.29 23.95
C ALA A 290 -18.89 6.60 25.22
N ASN A 291 -20.11 6.90 25.64
CA ASN A 291 -20.77 6.33 26.83
C ASN A 291 -21.57 5.06 26.51
N GLY A 292 -21.50 4.55 25.26
CA GLY A 292 -22.22 3.36 24.82
C GLY A 292 -23.71 3.60 24.51
N ARG A 293 -24.18 4.86 24.45
CA ARG A 293 -25.57 5.16 24.06
C ARG A 293 -25.70 4.95 22.56
N PRO A 294 -26.68 4.14 22.10
CA PRO A 294 -26.89 3.91 20.68
C PRO A 294 -27.18 5.22 19.94
N HIS A 295 -26.66 5.34 18.71
CA HIS A 295 -27.02 6.43 17.81
C HIS A 295 -28.53 6.39 17.51
N PRO A 296 -29.26 7.51 17.57
CA PRO A 296 -30.74 7.52 17.52
C PRO A 296 -31.32 6.95 16.22
N VAL A 297 -30.57 6.98 15.14
CA VAL A 297 -30.94 6.46 13.82
C VAL A 297 -30.09 5.24 13.46
N LEU A 298 -28.78 5.42 13.40
CA LEU A 298 -27.84 4.42 12.89
C LEU A 298 -27.48 3.32 13.92
N GLY A 299 -27.87 3.49 15.18
CA GLY A 299 -27.85 2.44 16.19
C GLY A 299 -28.82 1.29 15.91
N ASP A 300 -29.87 1.54 15.12
CA ASP A 300 -30.86 0.54 14.74
C ASP A 300 -30.34 -0.36 13.60
N PRO A 301 -30.16 -1.68 13.83
CA PRO A 301 -29.69 -2.62 12.79
C PRO A 301 -30.60 -2.66 11.55
N ALA A 302 -31.91 -2.49 11.71
CA ALA A 302 -32.86 -2.49 10.60
C ALA A 302 -32.59 -1.31 9.64
N VAL A 303 -32.27 -0.13 10.19
CA VAL A 303 -31.90 1.05 9.39
C VAL A 303 -30.62 0.77 8.60
N ARG A 304 -29.56 0.28 9.25
CA ARG A 304 -28.28 0.02 8.57
C ARG A 304 -28.41 -1.02 7.46
N ARG A 305 -29.13 -2.13 7.73
CA ARG A 305 -29.42 -3.16 6.72
C ARG A 305 -30.24 -2.63 5.56
N ALA A 306 -31.24 -1.80 5.82
CA ALA A 306 -32.07 -1.19 4.78
C ALA A 306 -31.23 -0.22 3.91
N LEU A 307 -30.37 0.60 4.52
CA LEU A 307 -29.46 1.49 3.79
C LEU A 307 -28.49 0.68 2.91
N THR A 308 -28.00 -0.46 3.41
CA THR A 308 -27.12 -1.38 2.65
C THR A 308 -27.86 -2.01 1.46
N LEU A 309 -29.07 -2.52 1.67
CA LEU A 309 -29.92 -3.09 0.61
C LEU A 309 -30.27 -2.06 -0.48
N ALA A 310 -30.44 -0.79 -0.11
CA ALA A 310 -30.77 0.30 -1.05
C ALA A 310 -29.57 0.88 -1.80
N ALA A 311 -28.36 0.40 -1.54
CA ALA A 311 -27.14 0.82 -2.22
C ALA A 311 -26.80 -0.16 -3.37
N ASP A 312 -26.96 0.29 -4.63
CA ASP A 312 -26.48 -0.47 -5.79
C ASP A 312 -24.95 -0.37 -5.88
N ARG A 313 -24.28 -1.18 -5.07
CA ARG A 313 -22.82 -1.17 -4.93
C ARG A 313 -22.10 -1.48 -6.26
N PRO A 314 -22.52 -2.49 -7.05
CA PRO A 314 -21.88 -2.77 -8.35
C PRO A 314 -22.01 -1.58 -9.34
N LEU A 315 -23.16 -0.95 -9.40
CA LEU A 315 -23.37 0.23 -10.27
C LEU A 315 -22.50 1.40 -9.79
N LEU A 316 -22.50 1.69 -8.48
CA LEU A 316 -21.70 2.75 -7.87
C LEU A 316 -20.21 2.52 -8.13
N ALA A 317 -19.70 1.31 -7.89
CA ALA A 317 -18.30 0.97 -8.08
C ALA A 317 -17.86 1.19 -9.54
N ARG A 318 -18.63 0.67 -10.50
CA ARG A 318 -18.33 0.84 -11.93
C ARG A 318 -18.42 2.29 -12.39
N SER A 319 -19.40 3.03 -11.91
CA SER A 319 -19.66 4.42 -12.37
C SER A 319 -18.60 5.40 -11.86
N ILE A 320 -18.03 5.19 -10.66
CA ILE A 320 -17.09 6.12 -10.03
C ILE A 320 -15.64 5.71 -10.29
N PHE A 321 -15.34 4.40 -10.27
CA PHE A 321 -13.97 3.89 -10.31
C PHE A 321 -13.63 3.16 -11.62
N GLY A 322 -14.64 2.88 -12.46
CA GLY A 322 -14.44 2.19 -13.74
C GLY A 322 -14.75 0.69 -13.70
N PRO A 323 -14.71 0.02 -14.88
CA PRO A 323 -15.25 -1.33 -15.06
C PRO A 323 -14.48 -2.44 -14.36
N GLY A 324 -13.21 -2.22 -13.97
CA GLY A 324 -12.36 -3.19 -13.26
C GLY A 324 -12.58 -3.24 -11.75
N THR A 325 -13.37 -2.30 -11.21
CA THR A 325 -13.60 -2.19 -9.77
C THR A 325 -14.55 -3.27 -9.29
N GLN A 326 -14.16 -3.97 -8.24
CA GLN A 326 -14.95 -5.03 -7.62
C GLN A 326 -15.65 -4.52 -6.35
N VAL A 327 -16.68 -5.23 -5.93
CA VAL A 327 -17.37 -4.97 -4.64
C VAL A 327 -16.85 -5.98 -3.62
N PRO A 328 -16.29 -5.52 -2.47
CA PRO A 328 -15.84 -6.43 -1.43
C PRO A 328 -17.00 -7.24 -0.84
N THR A 329 -16.72 -8.48 -0.47
CA THR A 329 -17.66 -9.37 0.22
C THR A 329 -17.70 -9.11 1.73
N GLY A 330 -16.74 -8.35 2.26
CA GLY A 330 -16.62 -7.99 3.67
C GLY A 330 -15.66 -6.83 3.88
N PRO A 331 -15.20 -6.60 5.11
CA PRO A 331 -14.35 -5.47 5.51
C PRO A 331 -12.88 -5.63 5.12
N MET A 332 -12.59 -6.09 3.92
CA MET A 332 -11.22 -6.34 3.45
C MET A 332 -11.11 -6.26 1.94
N SER A 333 -9.88 -6.10 1.45
CA SER A 333 -9.57 -6.24 0.02
C SER A 333 -9.67 -7.72 -0.39
N GLN A 334 -9.96 -7.96 -1.66
CA GLN A 334 -10.02 -9.33 -2.21
C GLN A 334 -8.64 -9.99 -2.37
N LEU A 335 -7.57 -9.27 -2.03
CA LEU A 335 -6.20 -9.79 -2.06
C LEU A 335 -5.84 -10.63 -0.85
N LEU A 336 -6.60 -10.51 0.24
CA LEU A 336 -6.33 -11.32 1.42
C LEU A 336 -6.61 -12.79 1.15
N TRP A 337 -5.76 -13.66 1.65
CA TRP A 337 -5.85 -15.11 1.45
C TRP A 337 -7.15 -15.74 1.99
N ILE A 338 -7.86 -15.02 2.85
CA ILE A 338 -9.16 -15.39 3.42
C ILE A 338 -10.35 -14.94 2.55
N SER A 339 -10.14 -14.17 1.50
CA SER A 339 -11.22 -13.64 0.65
C SER A 339 -11.68 -14.62 -0.43
N ALA A 340 -10.99 -15.76 -0.60
CA ALA A 340 -11.24 -16.68 -1.71
C ALA A 340 -12.59 -17.39 -1.58
N GLY A 341 -13.43 -17.24 -2.60
CA GLY A 341 -14.61 -18.08 -2.83
C GLY A 341 -15.92 -17.56 -2.28
N ASP A 342 -15.97 -16.35 -1.70
CA ASP A 342 -17.22 -15.84 -1.17
C ASP A 342 -17.94 -14.88 -2.15
N SER A 343 -19.19 -15.25 -2.50
CA SER A 343 -20.15 -14.44 -3.23
C SER A 343 -21.12 -13.68 -2.30
N GLY A 344 -20.88 -13.70 -0.98
CA GLY A 344 -21.81 -13.36 0.10
C GLY A 344 -22.13 -11.88 0.33
N GLY A 345 -21.92 -11.00 -0.63
CA GLY A 345 -22.30 -9.60 -0.49
C GLY A 345 -23.83 -9.38 -0.47
N THR A 346 -24.30 -8.45 0.36
CA THR A 346 -25.74 -8.06 0.41
C THR A 346 -26.24 -7.64 -0.98
N ALA A 347 -27.25 -8.29 -1.49
CA ALA A 347 -27.86 -7.96 -2.79
C ALA A 347 -28.55 -6.59 -2.75
N TYR A 348 -28.61 -5.91 -3.89
CA TYR A 348 -29.39 -4.68 -4.04
C TYR A 348 -30.89 -5.02 -4.13
N ASP A 349 -31.69 -4.53 -3.17
CA ASP A 349 -33.13 -4.70 -3.14
C ASP A 349 -33.82 -3.54 -2.39
N THR A 350 -34.28 -2.57 -3.13
CA THR A 350 -34.97 -1.38 -2.57
C THR A 350 -36.33 -1.72 -1.97
N LEU A 351 -37.03 -2.77 -2.46
CA LEU A 351 -38.32 -3.19 -1.92
C LEU A 351 -38.11 -3.89 -0.57
N ALA A 352 -37.14 -4.77 -0.45
CA ALA A 352 -36.77 -5.36 0.83
C ALA A 352 -36.30 -4.29 1.83
N ALA A 353 -35.52 -3.30 1.39
CA ALA A 353 -35.11 -2.17 2.22
C ALA A 353 -36.30 -1.40 2.76
N ALA A 354 -37.28 -1.08 1.92
CA ALA A 354 -38.50 -0.38 2.33
C ALA A 354 -39.31 -1.19 3.34
N ARG A 355 -39.57 -2.48 3.06
CA ARG A 355 -40.28 -3.40 3.97
C ARG A 355 -39.59 -3.52 5.33
N LEU A 356 -38.26 -3.58 5.34
CA LEU A 356 -37.46 -3.67 6.57
C LEU A 356 -37.66 -2.41 7.43
N LEU A 357 -37.63 -1.21 6.84
CA LEU A 357 -37.87 0.04 7.55
C LEU A 357 -39.31 0.11 8.08
N ASP A 358 -40.31 -0.28 7.26
CA ASP A 358 -41.70 -0.29 7.67
C ASP A 358 -41.92 -1.23 8.87
N SER A 359 -41.38 -2.44 8.84
CA SER A 359 -41.47 -3.39 9.94
C SER A 359 -40.76 -2.92 11.23
N ALA A 360 -39.71 -2.09 11.09
CA ALA A 360 -39.00 -1.47 12.21
C ALA A 360 -39.67 -0.18 12.71
N GLY A 361 -40.84 0.19 12.17
CA GLY A 361 -41.58 1.36 12.57
C GLY A 361 -41.13 2.69 11.99
N TRP A 362 -40.24 2.66 11.00
CA TRP A 362 -39.80 3.82 10.24
C TRP A 362 -40.79 4.09 9.08
N VAL A 363 -41.91 4.76 9.38
CA VAL A 363 -43.02 4.92 8.45
C VAL A 363 -42.87 6.20 7.62
N ARG A 364 -43.15 6.11 6.32
CA ARG A 364 -43.17 7.24 5.40
C ARG A 364 -44.48 8.01 5.51
N GLN A 365 -44.43 9.34 5.62
CA GLN A 365 -45.59 10.18 5.57
C GLN A 365 -45.89 10.58 4.11
N GLY A 366 -46.89 9.91 3.49
CA GLY A 366 -47.17 10.03 2.06
C GLY A 366 -46.07 9.40 1.18
N ASN A 367 -46.22 9.54 -0.15
CA ASN A 367 -45.29 8.87 -1.10
C ASN A 367 -43.89 9.51 -1.21
N THR A 368 -43.72 10.75 -0.78
CA THR A 368 -42.49 11.54 -0.96
C THR A 368 -41.85 12.02 0.34
N GLY A 369 -42.50 11.75 1.49
CA GLY A 369 -42.05 12.26 2.80
C GLY A 369 -40.83 11.51 3.36
N ILE A 370 -40.14 12.20 4.29
CA ILE A 370 -39.05 11.58 5.09
C ILE A 370 -39.70 10.57 6.05
N ARG A 371 -39.09 9.39 6.15
CA ARG A 371 -39.48 8.36 7.13
C ARG A 371 -39.25 8.84 8.56
N ARG A 372 -40.14 8.45 9.45
CA ARG A 372 -40.08 8.77 10.88
C ARG A 372 -40.43 7.57 11.73
N ARG A 373 -39.80 7.50 12.92
CA ARG A 373 -40.21 6.59 14.01
C ARG A 373 -40.62 7.46 15.20
N GLY A 374 -41.92 7.63 15.41
CA GLY A 374 -42.45 8.65 16.31
C GLY A 374 -42.03 10.05 15.86
N SER A 375 -41.41 10.82 16.76
CA SER A 375 -40.89 12.17 16.45
C SER A 375 -39.53 12.15 15.72
N GLN A 376 -38.80 11.02 15.76
CA GLN A 376 -37.45 10.90 15.19
C GLN A 376 -37.52 10.80 13.67
N PRO A 377 -36.94 11.73 12.89
CA PRO A 377 -36.81 11.57 11.44
C PRO A 377 -35.65 10.64 11.11
N LEU A 378 -35.75 9.95 9.98
CA LEU A 378 -34.66 9.18 9.38
C LEU A 378 -33.68 10.18 8.72
N ARG A 379 -32.90 10.85 9.54
CA ARG A 379 -31.95 11.90 9.12
C ARG A 379 -30.59 11.66 9.76
N PHE A 380 -29.51 11.80 8.97
CA PHE A 380 -28.11 11.72 9.42
C PHE A 380 -27.15 12.37 8.42
N ASP A 381 -25.93 12.63 8.85
CA ASP A 381 -24.88 13.24 8.04
C ASP A 381 -23.86 12.18 7.56
N VAL A 382 -23.31 12.39 6.34
CA VAL A 382 -22.17 11.67 5.80
C VAL A 382 -20.96 12.60 5.74
N LEU A 383 -19.95 12.35 6.53
CA LEU A 383 -18.71 13.13 6.59
C LEU A 383 -17.74 12.65 5.49
N VAL A 384 -17.17 13.60 4.73
CA VAL A 384 -16.18 13.32 3.69
C VAL A 384 -15.06 14.36 3.70
N PRO A 385 -13.80 13.98 3.37
CA PRO A 385 -12.70 14.94 3.28
C PRO A 385 -12.76 15.71 1.95
N ALA A 386 -12.48 17.01 1.99
CA ALA A 386 -12.40 17.88 0.81
C ALA A 386 -11.32 17.44 -0.18
N THR A 387 -10.27 16.78 0.31
CA THR A 387 -9.14 16.28 -0.49
C THR A 387 -9.50 15.09 -1.41
N SER A 388 -10.71 14.50 -1.27
CA SER A 388 -11.14 13.34 -2.06
C SER A 388 -12.47 13.59 -2.78
N SER A 389 -12.39 14.00 -4.05
CA SER A 389 -13.56 14.10 -4.93
C SER A 389 -14.28 12.75 -5.07
N THR A 390 -13.54 11.66 -5.10
CA THR A 390 -14.08 10.29 -5.19
C THR A 390 -14.98 9.94 -4.01
N ARG A 391 -14.51 10.18 -2.76
CA ARG A 391 -15.34 9.93 -1.56
C ARG A 391 -16.59 10.81 -1.54
N ARG A 392 -16.50 12.04 -2.02
CA ARG A 392 -17.66 12.93 -2.18
C ARG A 392 -18.66 12.37 -3.18
N ASN A 393 -18.19 11.89 -4.35
CA ASN A 393 -19.06 11.29 -5.36
C ASN A 393 -19.79 10.04 -4.83
N VAL A 394 -19.08 9.20 -4.06
CA VAL A 394 -19.68 8.04 -3.36
C VAL A 394 -20.79 8.50 -2.41
N ALA A 395 -20.53 9.50 -1.57
CA ALA A 395 -21.51 10.02 -0.61
C ALA A 395 -22.75 10.59 -1.30
N VAL A 396 -22.58 11.37 -2.38
CA VAL A 396 -23.69 11.96 -3.16
C VAL A 396 -24.52 10.87 -3.86
N ALA A 397 -23.90 9.83 -4.40
CA ALA A 397 -24.62 8.71 -5.02
C ALA A 397 -25.48 7.94 -3.99
N LEU A 398 -24.93 7.69 -2.79
CA LEU A 398 -25.66 7.06 -1.70
C LEU A 398 -26.77 7.97 -1.13
N GLN A 399 -26.50 9.27 -0.99
CA GLN A 399 -27.52 10.26 -0.60
C GLN A 399 -28.76 10.20 -1.51
N GLU A 400 -28.55 10.16 -2.83
CA GLU A 400 -29.64 10.08 -3.80
C GLU A 400 -30.39 8.73 -3.71
N ALA A 401 -29.68 7.62 -3.57
CA ALA A 401 -30.30 6.31 -3.39
C ALA A 401 -31.19 6.27 -2.13
N TRP A 402 -30.69 6.80 -1.02
CA TRP A 402 -31.41 6.82 0.26
C TRP A 402 -32.53 7.85 0.34
N ARG A 403 -32.41 8.95 -0.41
CA ARG A 403 -33.53 9.91 -0.58
C ARG A 403 -34.74 9.20 -1.17
N ARG A 404 -34.56 8.32 -2.15
CA ARG A 404 -35.65 7.51 -2.73
C ARG A 404 -36.25 6.55 -1.70
N LEU A 405 -35.46 6.05 -0.77
CA LEU A 405 -35.91 5.21 0.35
C LEU A 405 -36.68 6.02 1.43
N GLY A 406 -36.55 7.35 1.44
CA GLY A 406 -37.17 8.26 2.40
C GLY A 406 -36.26 8.68 3.54
N ALA A 407 -34.95 8.55 3.37
CA ALA A 407 -33.97 9.12 4.29
C ALA A 407 -33.58 10.54 3.86
N ASP A 408 -33.36 11.41 4.83
CA ASP A 408 -32.84 12.76 4.65
C ASP A 408 -31.37 12.77 5.08
N VAL A 409 -30.48 12.73 4.08
CA VAL A 409 -29.05 12.60 4.30
C VAL A 409 -28.34 13.85 3.82
N ASN A 410 -27.48 14.41 4.67
CA ASN A 410 -26.64 15.55 4.32
C ASN A 410 -25.19 15.10 4.10
N VAL A 411 -24.51 15.63 3.08
CA VAL A 411 -23.09 15.38 2.83
C VAL A 411 -22.27 16.55 3.34
N THR A 412 -21.52 16.32 4.42
CA THR A 412 -20.69 17.33 5.08
C THR A 412 -19.23 17.17 4.62
N VAL A 413 -18.75 18.16 3.86
CA VAL A 413 -17.36 18.20 3.34
C VAL A 413 -16.50 19.05 4.28
N VAL A 414 -15.36 18.51 4.74
CA VAL A 414 -14.43 19.23 5.61
C VAL A 414 -12.99 19.01 5.17
N ASP A 415 -12.07 19.87 5.58
CA ASP A 415 -10.65 19.71 5.30
C ASP A 415 -10.06 18.46 5.97
N GLY A 416 -8.97 17.92 5.41
CA GLY A 416 -8.35 16.67 5.84
C GLY A 416 -8.06 16.61 7.35
N PRO A 417 -7.37 17.59 7.95
CA PRO A 417 -7.13 17.62 9.41
C PRO A 417 -8.41 17.65 10.23
N VAL A 418 -9.41 18.41 9.82
CA VAL A 418 -10.73 18.49 10.48
C VAL A 418 -11.48 17.16 10.35
N PHE A 419 -11.35 16.48 9.20
CA PHE A 419 -11.91 15.15 8.99
C PHE A 419 -11.35 14.15 10.01
N GLN A 420 -10.03 14.07 10.14
CA GLN A 420 -9.36 13.17 11.08
C GLN A 420 -9.70 13.51 12.55
N GLU A 421 -9.71 14.79 12.90
CA GLU A 421 -10.08 15.25 14.23
C GLU A 421 -11.53 14.86 14.59
N ARG A 422 -12.48 15.05 13.65
CA ARG A 422 -13.88 14.64 13.87
C ARG A 422 -14.05 13.13 14.00
N LEU A 423 -13.30 12.33 13.22
CA LEU A 423 -13.31 10.87 13.36
C LEU A 423 -12.80 10.45 14.74
N GLY A 424 -11.64 10.94 15.17
CA GLY A 424 -11.04 10.63 16.45
C GLY A 424 -11.91 11.05 17.64
N ALA A 425 -12.53 12.24 17.55
CA ALA A 425 -13.48 12.75 18.56
C ALA A 425 -14.87 12.11 18.48
N GLY A 426 -15.16 11.30 17.47
CA GLY A 426 -16.47 10.70 17.24
C GLY A 426 -17.56 11.73 16.92
N ARG A 427 -17.24 12.85 16.26
CA ARG A 427 -18.18 13.90 15.89
C ARG A 427 -18.67 13.75 14.44
N PHE A 428 -19.35 12.64 14.17
CA PHE A 428 -19.94 12.29 12.88
C PHE A 428 -21.09 11.29 13.11
N ASP A 429 -22.01 11.18 12.13
CA ASP A 429 -23.01 10.12 12.10
C ASP A 429 -22.55 8.95 11.24
N SER A 430 -22.01 9.25 10.05
CA SER A 430 -21.38 8.29 9.15
C SER A 430 -20.23 8.95 8.38
N TYR A 431 -19.35 8.17 7.80
CA TYR A 431 -18.26 8.69 6.97
C TYR A 431 -17.87 7.72 5.84
N VAL A 432 -17.39 8.27 4.73
CA VAL A 432 -16.77 7.47 3.67
C VAL A 432 -15.29 7.34 3.93
N GLY A 433 -14.87 6.11 4.17
CA GLY A 433 -13.48 5.73 4.45
C GLY A 433 -12.90 4.77 3.43
N ALA A 434 -11.61 4.53 3.55
CA ALA A 434 -10.92 3.44 2.87
C ALA A 434 -9.74 2.99 3.75
N TYR A 435 -9.45 1.70 3.73
CA TYR A 435 -8.26 1.13 4.35
C TYR A 435 -7.37 0.51 3.29
N LEU A 436 -6.08 0.57 3.53
CA LEU A 436 -5.05 -0.17 2.81
C LEU A 436 -4.74 -1.41 3.64
N ASP A 437 -5.07 -2.59 3.11
CA ASP A 437 -4.73 -3.84 3.77
C ASP A 437 -3.25 -4.17 3.59
N GLU A 438 -2.72 -4.88 4.57
CA GLU A 438 -1.49 -5.65 4.46
C GLU A 438 -1.84 -7.10 4.08
N PRO A 439 -0.87 -7.94 3.69
CA PRO A 439 -1.14 -9.36 3.39
C PRO A 439 -1.81 -10.13 4.53
N SER A 440 -1.63 -9.67 5.77
CA SER A 440 -2.19 -10.26 6.99
C SER A 440 -3.66 -9.86 7.22
N ALA A 441 -4.46 -10.81 7.70
CA ALA A 441 -5.83 -10.56 8.11
C ALA A 441 -5.97 -9.82 9.47
N ARG A 442 -4.86 -9.52 10.16
CA ARG A 442 -4.88 -8.88 11.48
C ARG A 442 -5.45 -7.46 11.49
N GLY A 443 -5.36 -6.75 10.36
CA GLY A 443 -5.98 -5.44 10.22
C GLY A 443 -7.46 -5.42 10.57
N LEU A 444 -8.16 -6.54 10.40
CA LEU A 444 -9.57 -6.69 10.78
C LEU A 444 -9.81 -6.47 12.29
N VAL A 445 -8.84 -6.85 13.13
CA VAL A 445 -8.94 -6.68 14.59
C VAL A 445 -8.95 -5.19 14.94
N ASP A 446 -7.98 -4.44 14.43
CA ASP A 446 -7.83 -3.01 14.73
C ASP A 446 -8.94 -2.15 14.12
N GLN A 447 -9.46 -2.58 12.97
CA GLN A 447 -10.48 -1.84 12.22
C GLN A 447 -11.91 -2.10 12.72
N TRP A 448 -12.23 -3.29 13.24
CA TRP A 448 -13.62 -3.72 13.42
C TRP A 448 -13.94 -4.37 14.77
N THR A 449 -12.97 -4.65 15.65
CA THR A 449 -13.27 -5.17 17.01
C THR A 449 -13.35 -4.06 18.05
N ARG A 450 -13.77 -4.43 19.26
CA ARG A 450 -13.76 -3.51 20.42
C ARG A 450 -12.37 -3.02 20.78
N SER A 451 -11.34 -3.82 20.57
CA SER A 451 -9.96 -3.39 20.82
C SER A 451 -9.50 -2.24 19.91
N GLY A 452 -10.13 -2.08 18.75
CA GLY A 452 -9.90 -0.96 17.82
C GLY A 452 -10.63 0.34 18.18
N TRP A 453 -11.42 0.37 19.27
CA TRP A 453 -12.08 1.61 19.71
C TRP A 453 -11.07 2.65 20.19
N GLY A 454 -11.19 3.87 19.71
CA GLY A 454 -10.19 4.92 19.95
C GLY A 454 -9.00 4.90 19.00
N GLY A 455 -8.94 3.89 18.12
CA GLY A 455 -8.03 3.75 16.99
C GLY A 455 -8.79 3.78 15.66
N LEU A 456 -8.69 2.70 14.87
CA LEU A 456 -9.29 2.64 13.53
C LEU A 456 -10.80 2.34 13.52
N ASN A 457 -11.34 1.71 14.55
CA ASN A 457 -12.78 1.44 14.65
C ASN A 457 -13.56 2.69 15.11
N TYR A 458 -13.59 3.71 14.27
CA TYR A 458 -14.29 4.98 14.57
C TYR A 458 -15.81 4.81 14.73
N GLY A 459 -16.42 3.84 14.00
CA GLY A 459 -17.84 3.55 14.07
C GLY A 459 -18.31 2.90 15.38
N ARG A 460 -17.36 2.44 16.20
CA ARG A 460 -17.58 1.75 17.49
C ARG A 460 -18.42 0.47 17.34
N TYR A 461 -18.17 -0.27 16.25
CA TYR A 461 -18.72 -1.60 16.14
C TYR A 461 -18.13 -2.51 17.21
N GLY A 462 -18.95 -3.36 17.80
CA GLY A 462 -18.51 -4.30 18.83
C GLY A 462 -19.52 -5.44 18.98
N ASN A 463 -19.17 -6.58 18.45
CA ASN A 463 -19.92 -7.82 18.58
C ASN A 463 -19.00 -8.88 19.22
N PRO A 464 -19.32 -9.37 20.44
CA PRO A 464 -18.48 -10.36 21.12
C PRO A 464 -18.26 -11.66 20.33
N ALA A 465 -19.23 -12.09 19.52
CA ALA A 465 -19.08 -13.27 18.67
C ALA A 465 -18.07 -13.02 17.55
N PHE A 466 -18.14 -11.85 16.89
CA PHE A 466 -17.18 -11.42 15.88
C PHE A 466 -15.77 -11.31 16.45
N ASP A 467 -15.61 -10.65 17.61
CA ASP A 467 -14.32 -10.48 18.29
C ASP A 467 -13.71 -11.84 18.66
N SER A 468 -14.54 -12.77 19.14
CA SER A 468 -14.12 -14.15 19.48
C SER A 468 -13.69 -14.94 18.24
N LEU A 469 -14.45 -14.84 17.14
CA LEU A 469 -14.13 -15.52 15.88
C LEU A 469 -12.78 -15.06 15.33
N LEU A 470 -12.52 -13.74 15.27
CA LEU A 470 -11.23 -13.20 14.81
C LEU A 470 -10.08 -13.63 15.74
N SER A 471 -10.29 -13.63 17.06
CA SER A 471 -9.27 -14.07 18.02
C SER A 471 -8.93 -15.57 17.82
N ARG A 472 -9.93 -16.41 17.60
CA ARG A 472 -9.74 -17.86 17.33
C ARG A 472 -9.06 -18.09 15.98
N ALA A 473 -9.51 -17.39 14.94
CA ALA A 473 -8.95 -17.47 13.60
C ALA A 473 -7.45 -17.12 13.57
N GLY A 474 -7.06 -16.04 14.26
CA GLY A 474 -5.66 -15.59 14.32
C GLY A 474 -4.73 -16.52 15.11
N ARG A 475 -5.28 -17.47 15.91
CA ARG A 475 -4.50 -18.47 16.68
C ARG A 475 -4.56 -19.87 16.07
N GLU A 476 -5.51 -20.14 15.18
CA GLU A 476 -5.68 -21.44 14.53
C GLU A 476 -4.54 -21.66 13.52
N THR A 477 -3.79 -22.72 13.71
CA THR A 477 -2.61 -23.05 12.89
C THR A 477 -2.97 -23.83 11.63
N ASP A 478 -4.12 -24.48 11.59
CA ASP A 478 -4.64 -25.09 10.36
C ASP A 478 -5.25 -24.02 9.46
N ARG A 479 -4.70 -23.85 8.25
CA ARG A 479 -5.12 -22.82 7.30
C ARG A 479 -6.60 -22.89 6.94
N GLN A 480 -7.15 -24.10 6.73
CA GLN A 480 -8.55 -24.27 6.32
C GLN A 480 -9.49 -23.92 7.46
N ARG A 481 -9.18 -24.37 8.69
CA ARG A 481 -9.97 -24.04 9.88
C ARG A 481 -9.87 -22.54 10.22
N SER A 482 -8.70 -21.95 10.09
CA SER A 482 -8.53 -20.50 10.25
C SER A 482 -9.38 -19.71 9.23
N ALA A 483 -9.33 -20.08 7.95
CA ALA A 483 -10.15 -19.45 6.90
C ALA A 483 -11.64 -19.58 7.19
N ALA A 484 -12.10 -20.76 7.64
CA ALA A 484 -13.51 -20.96 7.98
C ALA A 484 -13.99 -20.05 9.13
N LEU A 485 -13.14 -19.83 10.15
CA LEU A 485 -13.45 -18.91 11.24
C LEU A 485 -13.49 -17.45 10.77
N TYR A 486 -12.60 -17.05 9.86
CA TYR A 486 -12.67 -15.74 9.24
C TYR A 486 -13.95 -15.57 8.42
N HIS A 487 -14.37 -16.56 7.64
CA HIS A 487 -15.62 -16.49 6.86
C HIS A 487 -16.84 -16.36 7.79
N GLU A 488 -16.92 -17.11 8.90
CA GLU A 488 -17.98 -16.97 9.89
C GLU A 488 -18.00 -15.54 10.51
N ALA A 489 -16.81 -14.96 10.74
CA ALA A 489 -16.71 -13.58 11.17
C ALA A 489 -17.22 -12.59 10.10
N MET A 490 -16.92 -12.83 8.81
CA MET A 490 -17.43 -12.01 7.71
C MET A 490 -18.94 -12.07 7.60
N ASP A 491 -19.54 -13.23 7.74
CA ASP A 491 -21.01 -13.40 7.77
C ASP A 491 -21.63 -12.62 8.94
N THR A 492 -21.00 -12.65 10.10
CA THR A 492 -21.44 -11.93 11.29
C THR A 492 -21.43 -10.41 11.08
N ILE A 493 -20.32 -9.84 10.60
CA ILE A 493 -20.24 -8.39 10.39
C ILE A 493 -21.14 -7.92 9.24
N ASN A 494 -21.30 -8.70 8.18
CA ASN A 494 -22.22 -8.40 7.10
C ASN A 494 -23.68 -8.41 7.60
N ALA A 495 -24.05 -9.35 8.45
CA ALA A 495 -25.37 -9.42 9.06
C ALA A 495 -25.66 -8.21 9.98
N ASP A 496 -24.68 -7.74 10.72
CA ASP A 496 -24.78 -6.56 11.62
C ASP A 496 -24.77 -5.22 10.86
N ALA A 497 -24.22 -5.23 9.65
CA ALA A 497 -24.08 -4.07 8.76
C ALA A 497 -23.56 -2.79 9.47
N PRO A 498 -22.40 -2.83 10.15
CA PRO A 498 -21.81 -1.62 10.76
C PRO A 498 -21.26 -0.66 9.71
N ALA A 499 -21.07 -1.15 8.52
CA ALA A 499 -20.60 -0.41 7.35
C ALA A 499 -21.18 -1.00 6.06
N ILE A 500 -21.11 -0.25 4.98
CA ILE A 500 -21.36 -0.71 3.62
C ILE A 500 -20.02 -0.84 2.93
N PHE A 501 -19.58 -2.04 2.60
CA PHE A 501 -18.35 -2.31 1.86
C PHE A 501 -18.61 -2.05 0.38
N LEU A 502 -17.96 -1.05 -0.21
CA LEU A 502 -18.42 -0.40 -1.44
C LEU A 502 -17.57 -0.77 -2.66
N TYR A 503 -16.26 -0.75 -2.52
CA TYR A 503 -15.35 -0.97 -3.64
C TYR A 503 -14.00 -1.51 -3.20
N ALA A 504 -13.42 -2.35 -4.04
CA ALA A 504 -12.00 -2.73 -4.02
C ALA A 504 -11.38 -2.18 -5.31
N LEU A 505 -10.34 -1.35 -5.16
CA LEU A 505 -9.77 -0.64 -6.30
C LEU A 505 -8.95 -1.58 -7.19
N THR A 506 -8.98 -1.29 -8.49
CA THR A 506 -7.98 -1.75 -9.44
C THR A 506 -7.14 -0.54 -9.81
N ASN A 507 -5.86 -0.58 -9.45
CA ASN A 507 -4.91 0.42 -9.89
C ASN A 507 -4.58 0.21 -11.36
N THR A 508 -4.16 1.27 -12.04
CA THR A 508 -3.73 1.20 -13.43
C THR A 508 -2.41 1.94 -13.55
N ALA A 509 -1.35 1.19 -13.84
CA ALA A 509 -0.01 1.73 -14.01
C ALA A 509 0.29 2.05 -15.47
N ALA A 510 1.10 3.09 -15.71
CA ALA A 510 1.80 3.30 -16.97
C ALA A 510 3.17 2.65 -16.89
N VAL A 511 3.50 1.79 -17.84
CA VAL A 511 4.77 1.07 -17.89
C VAL A 511 5.36 1.19 -19.29
N HIS A 512 6.54 1.80 -19.42
CA HIS A 512 7.20 1.94 -20.71
C HIS A 512 7.60 0.59 -21.29
N ARG A 513 7.30 0.35 -22.55
CA ARG A 513 7.49 -0.94 -23.25
C ARG A 513 8.94 -1.40 -23.37
N ARG A 514 9.92 -0.53 -23.06
CA ARG A 514 11.34 -0.90 -23.01
C ARG A 514 11.70 -1.80 -21.82
N LEU A 515 10.88 -1.76 -20.77
CA LEU A 515 11.09 -2.55 -19.55
C LEU A 515 10.58 -3.99 -19.77
N ARG A 516 11.28 -4.97 -19.19
CA ARG A 516 10.99 -6.41 -19.28
C ARG A 516 10.95 -7.03 -17.88
N HIS A 517 10.26 -8.18 -17.75
CA HIS A 517 10.14 -8.98 -16.53
C HIS A 517 9.47 -8.21 -15.37
N ILE A 518 8.55 -7.33 -15.70
CA ILE A 518 7.84 -6.51 -14.72
C ILE A 518 6.71 -7.33 -14.12
N VAL A 519 6.71 -7.38 -12.79
CA VAL A 519 5.58 -7.87 -12.00
C VAL A 519 5.26 -6.79 -10.98
N LEU A 520 4.04 -6.26 -11.03
CA LEU A 520 3.55 -5.29 -10.07
C LEU A 520 2.86 -6.04 -8.94
N ASP A 521 3.41 -5.93 -7.73
CA ASP A 521 2.83 -6.54 -6.54
C ASP A 521 1.91 -5.53 -5.83
N PRO A 522 0.67 -5.90 -5.48
CA PRO A 522 -0.28 -5.01 -4.83
C PRO A 522 0.18 -4.44 -3.48
N PHE A 523 1.04 -5.16 -2.78
CA PHE A 523 1.54 -4.78 -1.46
C PHE A 523 2.93 -4.12 -1.48
N SER A 524 3.69 -4.32 -2.60
CA SER A 524 4.99 -3.70 -2.82
C SER A 524 5.30 -3.70 -4.32
N TRP A 525 4.80 -2.72 -5.04
CA TRP A 525 4.79 -2.71 -6.51
C TRP A 525 6.19 -2.73 -7.16
N LEU A 526 7.23 -2.32 -6.43
CA LEU A 526 8.64 -2.38 -6.85
C LEU A 526 9.41 -3.61 -6.34
N ALA A 527 8.76 -4.55 -5.64
CA ALA A 527 9.45 -5.71 -5.04
C ALA A 527 10.27 -6.53 -6.05
N THR A 528 9.86 -6.56 -7.32
CA THR A 528 10.54 -7.31 -8.38
C THR A 528 11.54 -6.47 -9.19
N LEU A 529 11.67 -5.16 -8.92
CA LEU A 529 12.52 -4.24 -9.68
C LEU A 529 13.98 -4.71 -9.83
N PRO A 530 14.62 -5.34 -8.84
CA PRO A 530 15.98 -5.87 -9.02
C PRO A 530 16.13 -6.91 -10.15
N ARG A 531 15.01 -7.50 -10.61
CA ARG A 531 14.97 -8.50 -11.70
C ARG A 531 14.56 -7.91 -13.05
N TRP A 532 14.16 -6.63 -13.09
CA TRP A 532 13.75 -5.99 -14.33
C TRP A 532 14.94 -5.75 -15.24
N THR A 533 14.70 -5.75 -16.54
CA THR A 533 15.73 -5.53 -17.56
C THR A 533 15.24 -4.55 -18.62
N ILE A 534 16.19 -3.98 -19.36
CA ILE A 534 15.92 -3.15 -20.54
C ILE A 534 16.52 -3.87 -21.74
N ALA A 535 15.72 -4.10 -22.77
CA ALA A 535 16.20 -4.68 -24.00
C ALA A 535 17.29 -3.78 -24.63
N PRO A 536 18.41 -4.34 -25.12
CA PRO A 536 19.54 -3.55 -25.64
C PRO A 536 19.14 -2.54 -26.71
N GLU A 537 18.25 -2.93 -27.62
CA GLU A 537 17.72 -2.10 -28.71
C GLU A 537 16.79 -0.97 -28.24
N ALA A 538 16.27 -1.08 -27.02
CA ALA A 538 15.34 -0.11 -26.42
C ALA A 538 16.00 0.83 -25.40
N ARG A 539 17.34 0.85 -25.37
CA ARG A 539 18.10 1.73 -24.48
C ARG A 539 18.01 3.19 -24.93
N LEU A 540 17.92 4.07 -23.96
CA LEU A 540 17.89 5.52 -24.13
C LEU A 540 19.24 6.13 -23.73
N PRO A 541 19.57 7.38 -24.17
CA PRO A 541 20.84 8.04 -23.78
C PRO A 541 21.07 8.07 -22.26
N ARG A 542 20.00 8.18 -21.45
CA ARG A 542 20.08 8.17 -19.97
C ARG A 542 20.56 6.84 -19.39
N ASP A 543 20.49 5.75 -20.15
CA ASP A 543 20.92 4.42 -19.66
C ASP A 543 22.44 4.27 -19.62
N SER A 544 23.18 5.07 -20.41
CA SER A 544 24.65 5.05 -20.47
C SER A 544 25.29 5.98 -19.42
N LEU A 545 24.50 6.75 -18.66
CA LEU A 545 25.02 7.60 -17.58
C LEU A 545 25.41 6.71 -16.39
N ARG A 546 26.68 6.79 -15.99
CA ARG A 546 27.27 6.06 -14.84
C ARG A 546 27.08 6.84 -13.54
#